data_176fa62e15468bd964b0450c30729e22
#
_entry.id   176fa62e15468bd964b0450c30729e22
#
_cell.length_a   1.000
_cell.length_b   1.000
_cell.length_c   1.000
_cell.angle_alpha   90.00
_cell.angle_beta   90.00
_cell.angle_gamma   90.00
#
_symmetry.space_group_name_H-M   'P 1'
#
loop_
_entity.id
_entity.type
_entity.pdbx_description
1 polymer ?
#
loop_
_entity_poly.entity_id
_entity_poly.type
_entity_poly.pdbx_seq_one_letter_code
_entity_poly.pdbx_strand_id
1 'polypeptide(L)'
;TDKKLPQSTLTKGLFECFVNLASDTNFKLLDPDSAAELGSDDAEATTDDKGNKVINGTIGGNTAISLSAGTYRISASMKFNTLQIVKVESLGLIGSATVGGWDKETPLEYDGVANTYSVVTTLTKDGEYKPRANDNWGYAIDADGIFKDGGDNFKFEGETGEYKVVVDVNKHPFVVKVLSTAFPTEEFIYIPGNHQDWSPEAAQALRTSDFDGVYKGFSYLNGDFKFTKQRAWEPGEYNSSHFSTYEGGLAPSTDGSNINMPTAGFYYIVADVMNAKLTATATTWGIIGDATADGWNSDQNMTWNSDKKCWTATLTLTDGTMKFRANGGWDINVGGKIDDLSFGGDNMTVQAGTYDIELYLERTASDAMYCTMTKK
;
A
#
# COMPACT_ATOMS: atom_id res chain seq x y z
N THR A 1 -19.17 3.05 -0.59
CA THR A 1 -17.83 2.43 -0.76
C THR A 1 -17.28 2.20 0.63
N ASP A 2 -17.08 0.94 0.99
CA ASP A 2 -16.62 0.58 2.31
C ASP A 2 -15.11 0.82 2.39
N LYS A 3 -14.69 1.73 3.27
CA LYS A 3 -13.28 1.96 3.56
C LYS A 3 -12.92 1.23 4.85
N LYS A 4 -11.92 0.36 4.79
CA LYS A 4 -11.41 -0.33 5.98
C LYS A 4 -10.60 0.63 6.85
N LEU A 5 -10.90 0.65 8.15
CA LEU A 5 -10.02 1.23 9.15
C LEU A 5 -9.02 0.15 9.58
N PRO A 6 -7.71 0.38 9.45
CA PRO A 6 -6.71 -0.59 9.89
C PRO A 6 -6.74 -0.73 11.41
N GLN A 7 -6.61 -1.97 11.89
CA GLN A 7 -6.41 -2.22 13.32
C GLN A 7 -4.97 -1.87 13.70
N SER A 8 -4.82 -1.21 14.83
CA SER A 8 -3.51 -0.93 15.42
C SER A 8 -2.73 -2.21 15.70
N THR A 9 -1.47 -2.25 15.32
CA THR A 9 -0.55 -3.34 15.69
C THR A 9 -0.07 -3.23 17.14
N LEU A 10 -0.19 -2.05 17.75
CA LEU A 10 0.21 -1.80 19.15
C LEU A 10 -0.93 -2.03 20.15
N THR A 11 -2.17 -1.77 19.73
CA THR A 11 -3.33 -1.80 20.63
C THR A 11 -4.47 -2.60 20.00
N LYS A 12 -4.68 -3.82 20.49
CA LYS A 12 -5.80 -4.65 20.04
C LYS A 12 -7.14 -3.95 20.28
N GLY A 13 -7.99 -3.91 19.25
CA GLY A 13 -9.31 -3.29 19.29
C GLY A 13 -9.29 -1.78 19.06
N LEU A 14 -8.14 -1.17 18.78
CA LEU A 14 -8.04 0.19 18.28
C LEU A 14 -7.94 0.17 16.74
N PHE A 15 -8.79 0.94 16.08
CA PHE A 15 -8.80 1.13 14.63
C PHE A 15 -8.60 2.61 14.32
N GLU A 16 -7.63 2.93 13.50
CA GLU A 16 -7.27 4.33 13.24
C GLU A 16 -6.69 4.53 11.85
N CYS A 17 -7.18 5.55 11.14
CA CYS A 17 -6.58 6.01 9.88
C CYS A 17 -7.02 7.44 9.55
N PHE A 18 -6.43 8.01 8.50
CA PHE A 18 -6.94 9.21 7.86
C PHE A 18 -7.86 8.83 6.70
N VAL A 19 -8.96 9.54 6.58
CA VAL A 19 -9.98 9.35 5.54
C VAL A 19 -10.24 10.66 4.85
N ASN A 20 -10.11 10.70 3.53
CA ASN A 20 -10.54 11.83 2.73
C ASN A 20 -11.93 11.57 2.18
N LEU A 21 -12.85 12.50 2.41
CA LEU A 21 -14.24 12.49 1.94
C LEU A 21 -14.42 13.52 0.84
N ALA A 22 -14.72 13.07 -0.38
CA ALA A 22 -14.94 13.95 -1.53
C ALA A 22 -16.25 14.75 -1.43
N SER A 23 -17.19 14.31 -0.60
CA SER A 23 -18.50 14.96 -0.39
C SER A 23 -18.98 14.72 1.04
N ASP A 24 -19.99 15.49 1.45
CA ASP A 24 -20.69 15.27 2.71
C ASP A 24 -21.18 13.82 2.79
N THR A 25 -20.89 13.16 3.89
CA THR A 25 -21.08 11.72 4.04
C THR A 25 -21.69 11.40 5.40
N ASN A 26 -22.69 10.51 5.40
CA ASN A 26 -23.20 9.86 6.59
C ASN A 26 -22.73 8.41 6.59
N PHE A 27 -22.15 7.96 7.71
CA PHE A 27 -21.61 6.60 7.80
C PHE A 27 -21.82 5.99 9.17
N LYS A 28 -21.70 4.68 9.22
CA LYS A 28 -21.53 3.89 10.44
C LYS A 28 -20.27 3.05 10.31
N LEU A 29 -19.69 2.65 11.41
CA LEU A 29 -18.64 1.66 11.44
C LEU A 29 -19.25 0.27 11.26
N LEU A 30 -18.59 -0.62 10.53
CA LEU A 30 -18.98 -2.02 10.40
C LEU A 30 -18.00 -2.86 11.22
N ASP A 31 -18.54 -3.60 12.18
CA ASP A 31 -17.77 -4.62 12.90
C ASP A 31 -17.56 -5.83 11.98
N PRO A 32 -16.33 -6.18 11.61
CA PRO A 32 -16.07 -7.26 10.66
C PRO A 32 -16.39 -8.65 11.22
N ASP A 33 -16.41 -8.81 12.55
CA ASP A 33 -16.64 -10.10 13.20
C ASP A 33 -18.13 -10.44 13.33
N SER A 34 -18.97 -9.42 13.58
CA SER A 34 -20.41 -9.59 13.79
C SER A 34 -21.27 -9.06 12.65
N ALA A 35 -20.68 -8.35 11.68
CA ALA A 35 -21.38 -7.59 10.65
C ALA A 35 -22.41 -6.54 11.22
N ALA A 36 -22.23 -6.13 12.47
CA ALA A 36 -23.05 -5.12 13.09
C ALA A 36 -22.66 -3.72 12.61
N GLU A 37 -23.65 -2.91 12.28
CA GLU A 37 -23.46 -1.48 12.02
C GLU A 37 -23.45 -0.71 13.34
N LEU A 38 -22.33 -0.01 13.61
CA LEU A 38 -22.08 0.71 14.84
C LEU A 38 -22.06 2.22 14.56
N GLY A 39 -23.10 2.91 14.97
CA GLY A 39 -23.19 4.35 14.97
C GLY A 39 -22.74 4.94 16.31
N SER A 40 -23.09 6.21 16.54
CA SER A 40 -22.86 6.93 17.81
C SER A 40 -24.08 7.79 18.10
N ASP A 41 -24.77 7.54 19.22
CA ASP A 41 -25.95 8.29 19.62
C ASP A 41 -25.61 9.57 20.45
N ASP A 42 -24.35 9.66 20.90
CA ASP A 42 -23.81 10.76 21.70
C ASP A 42 -22.64 11.49 21.01
N ALA A 43 -22.44 11.25 19.71
CA ALA A 43 -21.40 11.96 18.95
C ALA A 43 -21.65 13.46 18.95
N GLU A 44 -20.78 14.22 19.59
CA GLU A 44 -20.87 15.66 19.70
C GLU A 44 -19.70 16.34 18.97
N ALA A 45 -20.04 17.25 18.07
CA ALA A 45 -19.07 18.09 17.39
C ALA A 45 -18.73 19.31 18.28
N THR A 46 -17.45 19.40 18.63
CA THR A 46 -16.89 20.50 19.42
C THR A 46 -15.80 21.21 18.65
N THR A 47 -15.43 22.38 19.14
CA THR A 47 -14.27 23.10 18.67
C THR A 47 -13.31 23.22 19.84
N ASP A 48 -12.07 22.77 19.66
CA ASP A 48 -11.05 22.91 20.70
C ASP A 48 -10.64 24.39 20.89
N ASP A 49 -9.79 24.66 21.86
CA ASP A 49 -9.30 26.00 22.22
C ASP A 49 -8.47 26.67 21.11
N LYS A 50 -8.06 25.92 20.09
CA LYS A 50 -7.35 26.40 18.91
C LYS A 50 -8.19 26.47 17.64
N GLY A 51 -9.48 26.18 17.75
CA GLY A 51 -10.43 26.25 16.64
C GLY A 51 -10.55 24.96 15.79
N ASN A 52 -9.91 23.85 16.20
CA ASN A 52 -10.02 22.59 15.47
C ASN A 52 -11.35 21.91 15.73
N LYS A 53 -11.95 21.37 14.67
CA LYS A 53 -13.19 20.61 14.77
C LYS A 53 -12.92 19.18 15.20
N VAL A 54 -13.52 18.78 16.30
CA VAL A 54 -13.38 17.45 16.90
C VAL A 54 -14.77 16.88 17.17
N ILE A 55 -15.00 15.64 16.85
CA ILE A 55 -16.19 14.89 17.24
C ILE A 55 -15.75 13.80 18.21
N ASN A 56 -16.34 13.77 19.39
CA ASN A 56 -16.16 12.71 20.37
C ASN A 56 -17.49 12.02 20.61
N GLY A 57 -17.46 10.71 20.85
CA GLY A 57 -18.65 9.92 21.12
C GLY A 57 -18.31 8.50 21.55
N THR A 58 -19.35 7.73 21.82
CA THR A 58 -19.24 6.28 22.07
C THR A 58 -19.66 5.49 20.83
N ILE A 59 -19.08 4.30 20.65
CA ILE A 59 -19.41 3.38 19.56
C ILE A 59 -20.53 2.44 20.04
N GLY A 60 -21.44 2.06 19.15
CA GLY A 60 -22.49 1.06 19.42
C GLY A 60 -23.90 1.62 19.39
N GLY A 61 -24.05 2.92 19.13
CA GLY A 61 -25.34 3.55 18.89
C GLY A 61 -25.92 3.26 17.51
N ASN A 62 -27.14 3.74 17.28
CA ASN A 62 -27.86 3.56 16.02
C ASN A 62 -27.76 4.77 15.08
N THR A 63 -27.35 5.92 15.58
CA THR A 63 -27.26 7.16 14.81
C THR A 63 -26.03 7.18 13.91
N ALA A 64 -26.21 7.46 12.63
CA ALA A 64 -25.11 7.64 11.69
C ALA A 64 -24.32 8.91 12.01
N ILE A 65 -23.02 8.86 11.82
CA ILE A 65 -22.10 9.98 12.00
C ILE A 65 -22.08 10.78 10.70
N SER A 66 -22.27 12.10 10.80
CA SER A 66 -22.31 13.01 9.66
C SER A 66 -21.04 13.85 9.60
N LEU A 67 -20.34 13.78 8.47
CA LEU A 67 -19.14 14.59 8.18
C LEU A 67 -19.30 15.34 6.88
N SER A 68 -18.83 16.59 6.85
CA SER A 68 -18.68 17.34 5.59
C SER A 68 -17.51 16.82 4.76
N ALA A 69 -17.44 17.22 3.48
CA ALA A 69 -16.26 16.96 2.66
C ALA A 69 -14.98 17.45 3.35
N GLY A 70 -13.89 16.69 3.24
CA GLY A 70 -12.61 17.00 3.87
C GLY A 70 -11.83 15.78 4.34
N THR A 71 -10.68 16.00 4.92
CA THR A 71 -9.83 14.94 5.49
C THR A 71 -10.03 14.84 6.99
N TYR A 72 -10.14 13.63 7.49
CA TYR A 72 -10.40 13.35 8.90
C TYR A 72 -9.50 12.24 9.41
N ARG A 73 -8.92 12.42 10.59
CA ARG A 73 -8.40 11.30 11.37
C ARG A 73 -9.56 10.69 12.14
N ILE A 74 -9.81 9.41 11.92
CA ILE A 74 -10.84 8.64 12.63
C ILE A 74 -10.14 7.62 13.51
N SER A 75 -10.46 7.65 14.81
CA SER A 75 -9.99 6.69 15.81
C SER A 75 -11.20 6.06 16.49
N ALA A 76 -11.28 4.75 16.41
CA ALA A 76 -12.36 3.95 16.97
C ALA A 76 -11.80 2.85 17.87
N SER A 77 -12.10 2.87 19.16
CA SER A 77 -11.68 1.84 20.11
C SER A 77 -12.84 0.94 20.49
N MET A 78 -12.82 -0.30 19.99
CA MET A 78 -13.83 -1.32 20.36
C MET A 78 -13.66 -1.77 21.81
N LYS A 79 -12.45 -1.68 22.37
CA LYS A 79 -12.18 -2.06 23.77
C LYS A 79 -12.78 -1.10 24.77
N PHE A 80 -12.78 0.20 24.45
CA PHE A 80 -13.27 1.26 25.35
C PHE A 80 -14.58 1.87 24.87
N ASN A 81 -15.13 1.40 23.76
CA ASN A 81 -16.30 1.93 23.08
C ASN A 81 -16.20 3.46 22.79
N THR A 82 -15.00 3.92 22.40
CA THR A 82 -14.79 5.35 22.15
C THR A 82 -14.58 5.63 20.67
N LEU A 83 -15.10 6.76 20.23
CA LEU A 83 -14.90 7.34 18.91
C LEU A 83 -14.33 8.74 19.06
N GLN A 84 -13.27 9.04 18.29
CA GLN A 84 -12.79 10.40 18.12
C GLN A 84 -12.51 10.66 16.64
N ILE A 85 -13.01 11.78 16.14
CA ILE A 85 -12.80 12.24 14.78
C ILE A 85 -12.24 13.66 14.83
N VAL A 86 -11.09 13.86 14.21
CA VAL A 86 -10.44 15.18 14.11
C VAL A 86 -10.41 15.59 12.65
N LYS A 87 -10.94 16.76 12.32
CA LYS A 87 -10.78 17.32 10.97
C LYS A 87 -9.34 17.76 10.77
N VAL A 88 -8.71 17.28 9.71
CA VAL A 88 -7.32 17.58 9.35
C VAL A 88 -7.32 18.58 8.21
N GLU A 89 -7.07 19.85 8.53
CA GLU A 89 -7.00 20.93 7.53
C GLU A 89 -5.59 21.04 6.92
N SER A 90 -4.57 20.66 7.68
CA SER A 90 -3.18 20.64 7.25
C SER A 90 -2.38 19.58 7.99
N LEU A 91 -1.30 19.11 7.36
CA LEU A 91 -0.23 18.37 8.02
C LEU A 91 1.09 19.01 7.64
N GLY A 92 1.93 19.31 8.62
CA GLY A 92 3.23 19.94 8.42
C GLY A 92 4.32 19.25 9.19
N LEU A 93 5.56 19.42 8.72
CA LEU A 93 6.77 18.91 9.36
C LEU A 93 7.43 20.05 10.14
N ILE A 94 7.66 19.85 11.43
CA ILE A 94 8.30 20.83 12.31
C ILE A 94 9.45 20.20 13.09
N GLY A 95 10.50 20.96 13.36
CA GLY A 95 11.63 20.48 14.15
C GLY A 95 12.97 21.02 13.74
N SER A 96 13.98 20.84 14.58
CA SER A 96 15.34 21.35 14.34
C SER A 96 16.01 20.75 13.09
N ALA A 97 15.51 19.61 12.61
CA ALA A 97 15.95 19.04 11.34
C ALA A 97 15.38 19.78 10.13
N THR A 98 14.29 20.54 10.26
CA THR A 98 13.61 21.22 9.14
C THR A 98 14.11 22.66 8.96
N VAL A 99 13.90 23.21 7.77
CA VAL A 99 14.29 24.60 7.43
C VAL A 99 13.66 25.64 8.36
N GLY A 100 12.42 25.38 8.82
CA GLY A 100 11.67 26.28 9.71
C GLY A 100 11.99 26.12 11.19
N GLY A 101 12.80 25.12 11.57
CA GLY A 101 13.05 24.79 12.96
C GLY A 101 11.77 24.42 13.71
N TRP A 102 11.70 24.78 14.99
CA TRP A 102 10.51 24.61 15.83
C TRP A 102 9.49 25.76 15.72
N ASP A 103 9.81 26.78 14.91
CA ASP A 103 9.00 28.01 14.80
C ASP A 103 8.02 27.98 13.62
N LYS A 104 8.38 27.27 12.55
CA LYS A 104 7.57 27.25 11.32
C LYS A 104 7.52 25.87 10.70
N GLU A 105 6.32 25.39 10.41
CA GLU A 105 6.10 24.15 9.70
C GLU A 105 6.52 24.21 8.23
N THR A 106 7.03 23.07 7.73
CA THR A 106 7.13 22.77 6.30
C THR A 106 5.87 21.99 5.92
N PRO A 107 4.97 22.55 5.08
CA PRO A 107 3.72 21.89 4.71
C PRO A 107 4.01 20.58 3.96
N LEU A 108 3.20 19.56 4.23
CA LEU A 108 3.17 18.31 3.50
C LEU A 108 1.99 18.33 2.51
N GLU A 109 2.22 17.87 1.30
CA GLU A 109 1.19 17.73 0.27
C GLU A 109 0.48 16.38 0.42
N TYR A 110 -0.85 16.38 0.28
CA TYR A 110 -1.66 15.18 0.36
C TYR A 110 -1.83 14.52 -1.01
N ASP A 111 -1.46 13.24 -1.10
CA ASP A 111 -1.80 12.37 -2.23
C ASP A 111 -3.08 11.58 -1.91
N GLY A 112 -4.18 11.96 -2.57
CA GLY A 112 -5.48 11.34 -2.35
C GLY A 112 -5.61 9.91 -2.92
N VAL A 113 -4.72 9.50 -3.81
CA VAL A 113 -4.69 8.13 -4.36
C VAL A 113 -3.94 7.19 -3.41
N ALA A 114 -2.73 7.58 -3.01
CA ALA A 114 -1.92 6.81 -2.07
C ALA A 114 -2.39 6.97 -0.61
N ASN A 115 -3.20 7.99 -0.31
CA ASN A 115 -3.58 8.40 1.05
C ASN A 115 -2.33 8.61 1.93
N THR A 116 -1.39 9.38 1.42
CA THR A 116 -0.14 9.75 2.08
C THR A 116 0.06 11.25 2.05
N TYR A 117 0.88 11.76 2.96
CA TYR A 117 1.37 13.14 2.91
C TYR A 117 2.85 13.13 2.62
N SER A 118 3.34 14.06 1.81
CA SER A 118 4.78 14.12 1.52
C SER A 118 5.28 15.52 1.24
N VAL A 119 6.59 15.72 1.41
CA VAL A 119 7.31 16.93 1.01
C VAL A 119 8.75 16.59 0.64
N VAL A 120 9.30 17.29 -0.35
CA VAL A 120 10.75 17.31 -0.61
C VAL A 120 11.31 18.55 0.07
N THR A 121 12.24 18.37 1.01
CA THR A 121 12.81 19.44 1.82
C THR A 121 14.23 19.12 2.28
N THR A 122 14.98 20.13 2.63
CA THR A 122 16.28 19.95 3.27
C THR A 122 16.08 19.51 4.73
N LEU A 123 16.73 18.40 5.09
CA LEU A 123 16.87 17.97 6.48
C LEU A 123 18.31 18.16 6.96
N THR A 124 18.47 18.61 8.20
CA THR A 124 19.75 18.86 8.86
C THR A 124 20.14 17.67 9.72
N LYS A 125 21.36 17.18 9.55
CA LYS A 125 21.94 16.07 10.32
C LYS A 125 21.82 16.31 11.82
N ASP A 126 21.57 15.22 12.56
CA ASP A 126 21.42 15.19 14.02
C ASP A 126 20.26 16.05 14.57
N GLY A 127 19.40 16.56 13.67
CA GLY A 127 18.20 17.29 14.05
C GLY A 127 17.03 16.36 14.37
N GLU A 128 16.00 16.92 14.98
CA GLU A 128 14.77 16.25 15.32
C GLU A 128 13.60 16.85 14.53
N TYR A 129 12.57 16.04 14.27
CA TYR A 129 11.37 16.51 13.59
C TYR A 129 10.13 15.73 14.04
N LYS A 130 8.96 16.29 13.75
CA LYS A 130 7.67 15.67 14.05
C LYS A 130 6.62 16.16 13.03
N PRO A 131 5.83 15.27 12.42
CA PRO A 131 4.64 15.68 11.70
C PRO A 131 3.56 16.13 12.70
N ARG A 132 2.87 17.22 12.43
CA ARG A 132 1.71 17.63 13.23
C ARG A 132 0.59 18.19 12.34
N ALA A 133 -0.65 17.95 12.74
CA ALA A 133 -1.81 18.44 12.04
C ALA A 133 -2.27 19.78 12.63
N ASN A 134 -2.82 20.64 11.75
CA ASN A 134 -3.51 21.86 12.10
C ASN A 134 -2.68 22.83 12.96
N ASP A 135 -1.36 22.83 12.78
CA ASP A 135 -0.43 23.63 13.61
C ASP A 135 -0.68 23.45 15.14
N ASN A 136 -1.05 22.23 15.53
CA ASN A 136 -1.47 21.94 16.91
C ASN A 136 -0.67 20.79 17.52
N TRP A 137 0.03 21.04 18.64
CA TRP A 137 0.81 20.02 19.35
C TRP A 137 -0.03 18.85 19.88
N GLY A 138 -1.31 19.08 20.17
CA GLY A 138 -2.24 18.01 20.55
C GLY A 138 -2.51 17.00 19.43
N TYR A 139 -2.07 17.28 18.19
CA TYR A 139 -2.32 16.48 16.99
C TYR A 139 -1.02 16.15 16.25
N ALA A 140 0.03 15.81 16.97
CA ALA A 140 1.31 15.43 16.41
C ALA A 140 1.43 13.90 16.27
N ILE A 141 2.20 13.43 15.30
CA ILE A 141 2.59 12.03 15.15
C ILE A 141 3.96 11.87 15.78
N ASP A 142 4.07 11.11 16.86
CA ASP A 142 5.34 10.86 17.56
C ASP A 142 6.20 9.80 16.86
N ALA A 143 7.40 9.57 17.39
CA ALA A 143 8.35 8.60 16.82
C ALA A 143 7.85 7.16 16.82
N ASP A 144 6.85 6.84 17.65
CA ASP A 144 6.16 5.54 17.64
C ASP A 144 5.02 5.47 16.61
N GLY A 145 4.77 6.55 15.87
CA GLY A 145 3.67 6.66 14.90
C GLY A 145 2.30 6.88 15.53
N ILE A 146 2.24 7.40 16.76
CA ILE A 146 0.99 7.65 17.49
C ILE A 146 0.59 9.12 17.35
N PHE A 147 -0.67 9.34 16.98
CA PHE A 147 -1.25 10.68 16.88
C PHE A 147 -1.74 11.15 18.26
N LYS A 148 -0.97 12.01 18.92
CA LYS A 148 -1.26 12.46 20.30
C LYS A 148 -0.54 13.76 20.64
N ASP A 149 -0.87 14.33 21.80
CA ASP A 149 -0.06 15.36 22.45
C ASP A 149 1.21 14.74 23.04
N GLY A 150 2.33 15.44 22.94
CA GLY A 150 3.63 14.99 23.44
C GLY A 150 4.27 13.86 22.61
N GLY A 151 4.89 12.91 23.30
CA GLY A 151 5.65 11.81 22.68
C GLY A 151 7.02 12.25 22.14
N ASP A 152 7.84 11.27 21.75
CA ASP A 152 9.19 11.51 21.27
C ASP A 152 9.19 12.05 19.84
N ASN A 153 10.23 12.79 19.49
CA ASN A 153 10.46 13.26 18.14
C ASN A 153 11.18 12.19 17.32
N PHE A 154 10.98 12.20 16.01
CA PHE A 154 11.83 11.47 15.09
C PHE A 154 13.23 12.12 15.09
N LYS A 155 14.28 11.31 15.07
CA LYS A 155 15.65 11.76 14.87
C LYS A 155 16.06 11.57 13.43
N PHE A 156 16.72 12.57 12.87
CA PHE A 156 17.30 12.46 11.54
C PHE A 156 18.79 12.19 11.65
N GLU A 157 19.20 10.98 11.26
CA GLU A 157 20.59 10.51 11.37
C GLU A 157 21.35 10.60 10.03
N GLY A 158 20.67 11.00 8.94
CA GLY A 158 21.26 11.16 7.61
C GLY A 158 22.17 12.40 7.52
N GLU A 159 22.93 12.52 6.44
CA GLU A 159 23.70 13.72 6.15
C GLU A 159 22.76 14.90 5.80
N THR A 160 23.19 16.13 6.10
CA THR A 160 22.41 17.31 5.72
C THR A 160 22.23 17.37 4.21
N GLY A 161 20.99 17.42 3.74
CA GLY A 161 20.68 17.38 2.32
C GLY A 161 19.19 17.40 2.03
N GLU A 162 18.84 17.23 0.75
CA GLU A 162 17.47 17.17 0.30
C GLU A 162 16.93 15.74 0.40
N TYR A 163 15.75 15.61 1.01
CA TYR A 163 15.04 14.33 1.22
C TYR A 163 13.55 14.47 0.94
N LYS A 164 12.92 13.39 0.50
CA LYS A 164 11.46 13.27 0.50
C LYS A 164 11.03 12.64 1.82
N VAL A 165 10.23 13.37 2.58
CA VAL A 165 9.57 12.84 3.78
C VAL A 165 8.15 12.41 3.39
N VAL A 166 7.78 11.18 3.72
CA VAL A 166 6.46 10.60 3.46
C VAL A 166 5.82 10.17 4.77
N VAL A 167 4.60 10.59 5.02
CA VAL A 167 3.76 10.16 6.14
C VAL A 167 2.65 9.27 5.60
N ASP A 168 2.76 7.96 5.81
CA ASP A 168 1.75 6.97 5.44
C ASP A 168 0.70 6.88 6.56
N VAL A 169 -0.51 7.31 6.25
CA VAL A 169 -1.65 7.36 7.18
C VAL A 169 -2.66 6.23 6.95
N ASN A 170 -2.29 5.20 6.18
CA ASN A 170 -3.12 4.02 5.90
C ASN A 170 -3.02 2.93 6.97
N LYS A 171 -2.03 3.02 7.85
CA LYS A 171 -1.72 2.01 8.87
C LYS A 171 -1.71 2.67 10.24
N HIS A 172 -1.91 1.90 11.27
CA HIS A 172 -1.67 2.35 12.63
C HIS A 172 -0.78 1.33 13.38
N PRO A 173 0.38 1.74 13.92
CA PRO A 173 0.93 3.11 13.97
C PRO A 173 1.17 3.72 12.58
N PHE A 174 1.08 5.06 12.50
CA PHE A 174 1.42 5.78 11.28
C PHE A 174 2.91 5.66 10.97
N VAL A 175 3.26 5.59 9.70
CA VAL A 175 4.65 5.38 9.29
C VAL A 175 5.22 6.64 8.66
N VAL A 176 6.34 7.12 9.19
CA VAL A 176 7.09 8.24 8.61
C VAL A 176 8.36 7.70 7.98
N LYS A 177 8.52 7.94 6.68
CA LYS A 177 9.70 7.53 5.90
C LYS A 177 10.48 8.76 5.46
N VAL A 178 11.80 8.70 5.53
CA VAL A 178 12.70 9.70 4.95
C VAL A 178 13.49 9.02 3.83
N LEU A 179 13.31 9.51 2.61
CA LEU A 179 13.83 8.91 1.40
C LEU A 179 14.88 9.85 0.79
N SER A 180 16.02 9.30 0.40
CA SER A 180 17.04 10.06 -0.33
C SER A 180 16.51 10.45 -1.71
N THR A 181 16.64 11.72 -2.11
CA THR A 181 16.31 12.17 -3.48
C THR A 181 17.35 11.73 -4.51
N ALA A 182 18.47 11.11 -4.08
CA ALA A 182 19.42 10.48 -4.99
C ALA A 182 18.86 9.22 -5.68
N PHE A 183 17.77 8.65 -5.13
CA PHE A 183 17.05 7.50 -5.70
C PHE A 183 15.63 7.91 -6.12
N PRO A 184 15.00 7.15 -7.03
CA PRO A 184 13.59 7.35 -7.33
C PRO A 184 12.75 7.26 -6.06
N THR A 185 11.85 8.21 -5.86
CA THR A 185 11.01 8.30 -4.66
C THR A 185 9.61 7.76 -4.85
N GLU A 186 9.30 7.34 -6.07
CA GLU A 186 8.05 6.68 -6.39
C GLU A 186 8.03 5.27 -5.78
N GLU A 187 6.96 4.91 -5.08
CA GLU A 187 6.77 3.54 -4.57
C GLU A 187 6.44 2.56 -5.69
N PHE A 188 5.82 3.05 -6.75
CA PHE A 188 5.36 2.25 -7.89
C PHE A 188 5.86 2.81 -9.21
N ILE A 189 6.09 1.92 -10.17
CA ILE A 189 6.12 2.21 -11.60
C ILE A 189 5.09 1.32 -12.30
N TYR A 190 4.55 1.77 -13.43
CA TYR A 190 3.44 1.13 -14.12
C TYR A 190 3.86 0.65 -15.50
N ILE A 191 3.21 -0.41 -16.01
CA ILE A 191 3.62 -1.12 -17.22
C ILE A 191 2.54 -0.96 -18.33
N PRO A 192 2.38 0.21 -18.96
CA PRO A 192 1.56 0.31 -20.17
C PRO A 192 2.22 -0.41 -21.33
N GLY A 193 1.45 -1.16 -22.11
CA GLY A 193 1.95 -1.92 -23.25
C GLY A 193 0.87 -2.62 -24.08
N ASN A 194 1.29 -3.43 -25.04
CA ASN A 194 0.40 -4.19 -25.92
C ASN A 194 -0.61 -5.09 -25.18
N HIS A 195 -0.22 -5.59 -24.03
CA HIS A 195 -1.03 -6.52 -23.22
C HIS A 195 -2.28 -5.88 -22.59
N GLN A 196 -2.41 -4.55 -22.62
CA GLN A 196 -3.53 -3.80 -22.03
C GLN A 196 -3.88 -2.52 -22.83
N ASP A 197 -3.65 -2.54 -24.14
CA ASP A 197 -4.00 -1.46 -25.09
C ASP A 197 -3.36 -0.10 -24.78
N TRP A 198 -2.15 -0.10 -24.21
CA TRP A 198 -1.37 1.10 -23.93
C TRP A 198 -2.08 2.13 -23.02
N SER A 199 -2.94 1.71 -22.10
CA SER A 199 -3.60 2.59 -21.12
C SER A 199 -2.80 2.70 -19.82
N PRO A 200 -2.12 3.82 -19.52
CA PRO A 200 -1.40 3.98 -18.25
C PRO A 200 -2.34 3.90 -17.04
N GLU A 201 -3.58 4.36 -17.17
CA GLU A 201 -4.57 4.34 -16.08
C GLU A 201 -4.92 2.92 -15.64
N ALA A 202 -4.91 1.96 -16.57
CA ALA A 202 -5.20 0.55 -16.31
C ALA A 202 -3.94 -0.32 -16.15
N ALA A 203 -2.75 0.30 -16.19
CA ALA A 203 -1.49 -0.43 -16.18
C ALA A 203 -1.22 -1.13 -14.83
N GLN A 204 -0.61 -2.30 -14.90
CA GLN A 204 -0.12 -3.04 -13.76
C GLN A 204 1.07 -2.30 -13.13
N ALA A 205 1.27 -2.47 -11.82
CA ALA A 205 2.34 -1.82 -11.08
C ALA A 205 3.44 -2.79 -10.64
N LEU A 206 4.69 -2.35 -10.76
CA LEU A 206 5.81 -2.88 -9.98
C LEU A 206 6.03 -1.99 -8.76
N ARG A 207 6.45 -2.58 -7.66
CA ARG A 207 6.63 -1.89 -6.38
C ARG A 207 8.08 -1.98 -5.92
N THR A 208 8.60 -0.90 -5.34
CA THR A 208 9.77 -0.92 -4.48
C THR A 208 9.33 -0.80 -3.01
N SER A 209 9.86 -1.65 -2.13
CA SER A 209 9.66 -1.52 -0.68
C SER A 209 10.77 -0.68 -0.02
N ASP A 210 11.94 -0.67 -0.64
CA ASP A 210 13.17 -0.14 -0.04
C ASP A 210 13.57 1.19 -0.64
N PHE A 211 12.88 1.65 -1.68
CA PHE A 211 13.14 2.90 -2.40
C PHE A 211 14.59 3.01 -2.91
N ASP A 212 15.14 1.86 -3.31
CA ASP A 212 16.50 1.69 -3.83
C ASP A 212 16.57 1.76 -5.37
N GLY A 213 15.44 2.05 -6.01
CA GLY A 213 15.30 2.06 -7.47
C GLY A 213 15.09 0.67 -8.08
N VAL A 214 14.88 -0.37 -7.25
CA VAL A 214 14.55 -1.72 -7.70
C VAL A 214 13.06 -1.98 -7.50
N TYR A 215 12.35 -2.10 -8.62
CA TYR A 215 10.90 -2.35 -8.65
C TYR A 215 10.63 -3.81 -9.01
N LYS A 216 9.74 -4.45 -8.28
CA LYS A 216 9.39 -5.87 -8.44
C LYS A 216 7.88 -6.07 -8.54
N GLY A 217 7.47 -7.02 -9.35
CA GLY A 217 6.05 -7.38 -9.47
C GLY A 217 5.79 -8.35 -10.60
N PHE A 218 4.52 -8.49 -10.93
CA PHE A 218 4.07 -9.44 -11.94
C PHE A 218 3.25 -8.73 -13.01
N SER A 219 3.39 -9.21 -14.25
CA SER A 219 2.49 -8.85 -15.32
C SER A 219 2.45 -9.95 -16.39
N TYR A 220 1.28 -10.10 -17.01
CA TYR A 220 1.21 -10.76 -18.31
C TYR A 220 1.77 -9.80 -19.36
N LEU A 221 2.76 -10.24 -20.12
CA LEU A 221 3.38 -9.45 -21.19
C LEU A 221 3.12 -10.10 -22.55
N ASN A 222 2.96 -9.26 -23.58
CA ASN A 222 2.76 -9.66 -24.95
C ASN A 222 3.25 -8.54 -25.89
N GLY A 223 4.49 -8.64 -26.36
CA GLY A 223 5.08 -7.63 -27.23
C GLY A 223 5.62 -6.40 -26.49
N ASP A 224 5.35 -5.22 -27.02
CA ASP A 224 5.96 -3.97 -26.58
C ASP A 224 5.31 -3.39 -25.34
N PHE A 225 6.13 -2.79 -24.48
CA PHE A 225 5.73 -2.06 -23.27
C PHE A 225 6.81 -1.04 -22.88
N LYS A 226 6.49 -0.20 -21.90
CA LYS A 226 7.44 0.65 -21.18
C LYS A 226 6.99 0.85 -19.75
N PHE A 227 7.71 1.61 -18.96
CA PHE A 227 7.27 1.98 -17.62
C PHE A 227 6.93 3.46 -17.55
N THR A 228 5.86 3.81 -16.85
CA THR A 228 5.53 5.18 -16.45
C THR A 228 5.68 5.34 -14.94
N LYS A 229 6.01 6.56 -14.51
CA LYS A 229 6.20 6.87 -13.07
C LYS A 229 4.87 7.07 -12.33
N GLN A 230 3.79 7.28 -13.09
CA GLN A 230 2.41 7.40 -12.60
C GLN A 230 1.48 6.67 -13.56
N ARG A 231 0.20 6.52 -13.19
CA ARG A 231 -0.85 6.03 -14.09
C ARG A 231 -1.23 7.09 -15.15
N ALA A 232 -0.21 7.67 -15.76
CA ALA A 232 -0.30 8.70 -16.80
C ALA A 232 1.01 8.69 -17.61
N TRP A 233 0.99 9.32 -18.82
CA TRP A 233 2.19 9.45 -19.63
C TRP A 233 3.21 10.46 -19.08
N GLU A 234 2.74 11.46 -18.36
CA GLU A 234 3.59 12.41 -17.63
C GLU A 234 3.51 12.14 -16.10
N PRO A 235 4.56 12.41 -15.32
CA PRO A 235 5.77 13.20 -15.60
C PRO A 235 7.00 12.41 -16.09
N GLY A 236 6.84 11.34 -16.81
CA GLY A 236 7.97 10.67 -17.42
C GLY A 236 7.90 9.15 -17.37
N GLU A 237 8.81 8.53 -18.08
CA GLU A 237 8.83 7.10 -18.35
C GLU A 237 10.23 6.51 -18.21
N TYR A 238 10.31 5.19 -17.99
CA TYR A 238 11.49 4.39 -18.23
C TYR A 238 11.22 3.53 -19.47
N ASN A 239 11.90 3.82 -20.53
CA ASN A 239 11.80 3.14 -21.82
C ASN A 239 13.07 2.31 -22.11
N SER A 240 13.21 1.83 -23.32
CA SER A 240 14.37 1.01 -23.70
C SER A 240 15.72 1.71 -23.51
N SER A 241 15.78 3.02 -23.59
CA SER A 241 17.03 3.77 -23.43
C SER A 241 17.52 3.86 -21.97
N HIS A 242 16.64 3.58 -21.01
CA HIS A 242 16.99 3.57 -19.58
C HIS A 242 17.70 2.28 -19.14
N PHE A 243 17.57 1.21 -19.91
CA PHE A 243 18.15 -0.09 -19.57
C PHE A 243 19.26 -0.46 -20.53
N SER A 244 20.36 -0.92 -19.99
CA SER A 244 21.52 -1.42 -20.78
C SER A 244 21.66 -2.94 -20.71
N THR A 245 21.01 -3.57 -19.74
CA THR A 245 21.06 -5.01 -19.52
C THR A 245 19.65 -5.58 -19.49
N TYR A 246 19.40 -6.57 -20.34
CA TYR A 246 18.12 -7.28 -20.47
C TYR A 246 18.32 -8.77 -20.26
N GLU A 247 17.49 -9.40 -19.44
CA GLU A 247 17.50 -10.83 -19.16
C GLU A 247 16.10 -11.44 -19.29
N GLY A 248 16.02 -12.74 -19.54
CA GLY A 248 14.74 -13.47 -19.61
C GLY A 248 13.95 -13.27 -20.90
N GLY A 249 14.64 -12.98 -22.00
CA GLY A 249 14.01 -12.81 -23.32
C GLY A 249 13.59 -11.38 -23.64
N LEU A 250 13.79 -10.44 -22.71
CA LEU A 250 13.56 -9.01 -22.95
C LEU A 250 14.60 -8.43 -23.92
N ALA A 251 14.19 -7.46 -24.71
CA ALA A 251 15.06 -6.70 -25.60
C ALA A 251 14.51 -5.29 -25.84
N PRO A 252 15.32 -4.34 -26.31
CA PRO A 252 14.78 -3.11 -26.90
C PRO A 252 13.89 -3.46 -28.10
N SER A 253 12.78 -2.73 -28.23
CA SER A 253 11.93 -2.85 -29.42
C SER A 253 12.68 -2.37 -30.69
N THR A 254 12.30 -2.88 -31.83
CA THR A 254 12.89 -2.49 -33.11
C THR A 254 12.63 -1.03 -33.48
N ASP A 255 11.63 -0.39 -32.91
CA ASP A 255 11.36 1.04 -33.07
C ASP A 255 12.23 1.91 -32.14
N GLY A 256 12.98 1.30 -31.25
CA GLY A 256 14.00 1.95 -30.42
C GLY A 256 13.47 2.70 -29.18
N SER A 257 12.15 2.78 -28.97
CA SER A 257 11.59 3.53 -27.84
C SER A 257 10.95 2.62 -26.76
N ASN A 258 10.47 1.45 -27.14
CA ASN A 258 9.81 0.52 -26.23
C ASN A 258 10.75 -0.62 -25.81
N ILE A 259 10.33 -1.37 -24.80
CA ILE A 259 10.91 -2.65 -24.40
C ILE A 259 9.99 -3.72 -24.98
N ASN A 260 10.57 -4.81 -25.48
CA ASN A 260 9.83 -5.89 -26.10
C ASN A 260 9.97 -7.21 -25.32
N MET A 261 8.86 -7.89 -25.09
CA MET A 261 8.80 -9.28 -24.68
C MET A 261 8.17 -10.10 -25.81
N PRO A 262 8.98 -10.79 -26.63
CA PRO A 262 8.50 -11.46 -27.84
C PRO A 262 7.64 -12.69 -27.54
N THR A 263 7.81 -13.30 -26.39
CA THR A 263 7.04 -14.48 -25.96
C THR A 263 5.92 -14.03 -25.00
N ALA A 264 4.68 -14.25 -25.41
CA ALA A 264 3.53 -13.95 -24.53
C ALA A 264 3.53 -14.88 -23.31
N GLY A 265 3.32 -14.32 -22.12
CA GLY A 265 3.32 -15.11 -20.89
C GLY A 265 3.17 -14.26 -19.64
N PHE A 266 3.11 -14.94 -18.49
CA PHE A 266 3.06 -14.30 -17.18
C PHE A 266 4.45 -14.27 -16.54
N TYR A 267 4.93 -13.08 -16.19
CA TYR A 267 6.31 -12.87 -15.78
C TYR A 267 6.41 -12.23 -14.41
N TYR A 268 7.41 -12.67 -13.65
CA TYR A 268 7.99 -11.90 -12.57
C TYR A 268 9.02 -10.94 -13.15
N ILE A 269 8.86 -9.65 -12.89
CA ILE A 269 9.66 -8.57 -13.48
C ILE A 269 10.44 -7.87 -12.38
N VAL A 270 11.72 -7.63 -12.60
CA VAL A 270 12.58 -6.81 -11.76
C VAL A 270 13.19 -5.70 -12.63
N ALA A 271 12.82 -4.47 -12.33
CA ALA A 271 13.34 -3.26 -12.98
C ALA A 271 14.26 -2.53 -12.01
N ASP A 272 15.56 -2.67 -12.18
CA ASP A 272 16.59 -1.93 -11.45
C ASP A 272 16.97 -0.70 -12.30
N VAL A 273 16.28 0.42 -12.03
CA VAL A 273 16.44 1.64 -12.82
C VAL A 273 17.73 2.38 -12.48
N MET A 274 18.36 2.10 -11.34
CA MET A 274 19.64 2.70 -10.96
C MET A 274 20.84 2.02 -11.63
N ASN A 275 20.79 0.69 -11.77
CA ASN A 275 21.83 -0.07 -12.46
C ASN A 275 21.49 -0.37 -13.92
N ALA A 276 20.41 0.23 -14.43
CA ALA A 276 19.95 0.09 -15.82
C ALA A 276 19.77 -1.39 -16.24
N LYS A 277 19.25 -2.23 -15.32
CA LYS A 277 19.05 -3.65 -15.54
C LYS A 277 17.58 -4.03 -15.46
N LEU A 278 17.08 -4.77 -16.44
CA LEU A 278 15.72 -5.27 -16.50
C LEU A 278 15.73 -6.79 -16.68
N THR A 279 15.02 -7.50 -15.79
CA THR A 279 14.91 -8.96 -15.85
C THR A 279 13.44 -9.39 -15.86
N ALA A 280 13.12 -10.44 -16.59
CA ALA A 280 11.83 -11.11 -16.56
C ALA A 280 12.02 -12.62 -16.41
N THR A 281 11.28 -13.21 -15.48
CA THR A 281 11.27 -14.67 -15.28
C THR A 281 9.87 -15.18 -15.59
N ALA A 282 9.71 -16.04 -16.58
CA ALA A 282 8.45 -16.69 -16.87
C ALA A 282 8.00 -17.53 -15.67
N THR A 283 6.73 -17.41 -15.27
CA THR A 283 6.23 -18.08 -14.08
C THR A 283 5.01 -18.94 -14.38
N THR A 284 4.96 -20.11 -13.75
CA THR A 284 3.79 -20.94 -13.53
C THR A 284 3.58 -21.08 -12.04
N TRP A 285 2.36 -21.14 -11.59
CA TRP A 285 2.05 -21.05 -10.14
C TRP A 285 1.45 -22.34 -9.61
N GLY A 286 1.75 -22.63 -8.35
CA GLY A 286 1.21 -23.75 -7.60
C GLY A 286 0.94 -23.39 -6.14
N ILE A 287 0.09 -24.20 -5.52
CA ILE A 287 -0.27 -24.15 -4.11
C ILE A 287 0.43 -25.29 -3.41
N ILE A 288 1.12 -24.98 -2.31
CA ILE A 288 1.84 -25.95 -1.49
C ILE A 288 1.55 -25.70 -0.01
N GLY A 289 1.56 -26.76 0.81
CA GLY A 289 1.35 -26.61 2.24
C GLY A 289 0.71 -27.86 2.85
N ASP A 290 0.79 -27.99 4.16
CA ASP A 290 0.23 -29.12 4.91
C ASP A 290 -1.30 -29.25 4.77
N ALA A 291 -1.99 -28.19 4.33
CA ALA A 291 -3.39 -28.23 3.98
C ALA A 291 -3.68 -28.90 2.62
N THR A 292 -2.67 -29.10 1.76
CA THR A 292 -2.83 -29.74 0.42
C THR A 292 -2.61 -31.24 0.48
N ALA A 293 -3.04 -31.96 -0.55
CA ALA A 293 -2.94 -33.44 -0.62
C ALA A 293 -1.50 -33.97 -0.45
N ASP A 294 -0.51 -33.27 -1.00
CA ASP A 294 0.89 -33.69 -1.01
C ASP A 294 1.73 -32.95 0.06
N GLY A 295 1.10 -32.13 0.90
CA GLY A 295 1.77 -31.35 1.92
C GLY A 295 2.79 -30.39 1.34
N TRP A 296 3.96 -30.32 1.95
CA TRP A 296 5.10 -29.49 1.52
C TRP A 296 6.01 -30.17 0.48
N ASN A 297 5.60 -31.35 -0.08
CA ASN A 297 6.43 -32.15 -0.99
C ASN A 297 6.24 -31.76 -2.45
N SER A 298 5.03 -31.47 -2.89
CA SER A 298 4.75 -31.06 -4.28
C SER A 298 3.62 -30.05 -4.39
N ASP A 299 3.69 -29.26 -5.46
CA ASP A 299 2.70 -28.23 -5.75
C ASP A 299 1.42 -28.80 -6.33
N GLN A 300 0.30 -28.22 -5.94
CA GLN A 300 -0.96 -28.34 -6.66
C GLN A 300 -0.99 -27.22 -7.73
N ASN A 301 -0.82 -27.61 -9.00
CA ASN A 301 -0.68 -26.65 -10.09
C ASN A 301 -1.93 -25.80 -10.29
N MET A 302 -1.71 -24.52 -10.55
CA MET A 302 -2.74 -23.56 -10.97
C MET A 302 -2.72 -23.35 -12.48
N THR A 303 -3.85 -22.91 -13.04
CA THR A 303 -3.98 -22.60 -14.46
C THR A 303 -4.23 -21.11 -14.64
N TRP A 304 -3.54 -20.46 -15.59
CA TRP A 304 -3.78 -19.07 -15.94
C TRP A 304 -5.12 -18.90 -16.62
N ASN A 305 -5.94 -18.01 -16.12
CA ASN A 305 -7.21 -17.59 -16.70
C ASN A 305 -7.07 -16.18 -17.27
N SER A 306 -7.02 -16.07 -18.59
CA SER A 306 -6.84 -14.79 -19.29
C SER A 306 -8.02 -13.84 -19.14
N ASP A 307 -9.23 -14.37 -19.01
CA ASP A 307 -10.44 -13.55 -18.90
C ASP A 307 -10.54 -12.88 -17.54
N LYS A 308 -10.15 -13.61 -16.49
CA LYS A 308 -10.12 -13.12 -15.11
C LYS A 308 -8.78 -12.46 -14.74
N LYS A 309 -7.76 -12.63 -15.56
CA LYS A 309 -6.38 -12.17 -15.29
C LYS A 309 -5.83 -12.68 -13.95
N CYS A 310 -6.05 -13.95 -13.65
CA CYS A 310 -5.62 -14.60 -12.42
C CYS A 310 -5.23 -16.05 -12.64
N TRP A 311 -4.53 -16.63 -11.67
CA TRP A 311 -4.26 -18.06 -11.62
C TRP A 311 -5.37 -18.76 -10.85
N THR A 312 -5.86 -19.90 -11.34
CA THR A 312 -7.03 -20.60 -10.79
C THR A 312 -6.72 -22.04 -10.47
N ALA A 313 -7.31 -22.54 -9.39
CA ALA A 313 -7.34 -23.98 -9.06
C ALA A 313 -8.61 -24.31 -8.29
N THR A 314 -9.08 -25.57 -8.41
CA THR A 314 -10.09 -26.13 -7.51
C THR A 314 -9.43 -27.23 -6.69
N LEU A 315 -9.37 -27.06 -5.38
CA LEU A 315 -8.69 -28.00 -4.48
C LEU A 315 -9.57 -28.36 -3.28
N THR A 316 -9.43 -29.60 -2.82
CA THR A 316 -9.89 -30.01 -1.49
C THR A 316 -8.75 -29.88 -0.52
N LEU A 317 -8.92 -29.03 0.50
CA LEU A 317 -7.95 -28.73 1.54
C LEU A 317 -8.37 -29.37 2.84
N THR A 318 -7.38 -29.66 3.69
CA THR A 318 -7.57 -29.98 5.12
C THR A 318 -7.31 -28.75 5.97
N ASP A 319 -7.63 -28.80 7.26
CA ASP A 319 -7.19 -27.76 8.20
C ASP A 319 -5.66 -27.73 8.24
N GLY A 320 -5.07 -26.56 8.07
CA GLY A 320 -3.62 -26.41 8.00
C GLY A 320 -3.18 -25.09 7.40
N THR A 321 -2.00 -25.10 6.80
CA THR A 321 -1.42 -23.92 6.16
C THR A 321 -1.09 -24.20 4.68
N MET A 322 -1.11 -23.12 3.89
CA MET A 322 -0.72 -23.15 2.49
C MET A 322 0.07 -21.91 2.09
N LYS A 323 0.71 -21.97 0.93
CA LYS A 323 1.44 -20.89 0.31
C LYS A 323 1.40 -21.01 -1.21
N PHE A 324 1.56 -19.91 -1.90
CA PHE A 324 1.72 -19.90 -3.36
C PHE A 324 3.19 -19.78 -3.72
N ARG A 325 3.66 -20.57 -4.68
CA ARG A 325 5.02 -20.43 -5.22
C ARG A 325 5.06 -20.64 -6.73
N ALA A 326 6.07 -20.00 -7.35
CA ALA A 326 6.29 -20.12 -8.78
C ALA A 326 7.29 -21.21 -9.14
N ASN A 327 7.07 -21.88 -10.28
CA ASN A 327 8.02 -22.80 -10.91
C ASN A 327 8.52 -23.93 -9.99
N GLY A 328 7.73 -24.32 -8.99
CA GLY A 328 8.11 -25.36 -8.02
C GLY A 328 9.27 -24.97 -7.09
N GLY A 329 9.70 -23.71 -7.10
CA GLY A 329 10.82 -23.18 -6.32
C GLY A 329 10.39 -22.22 -5.20
N TRP A 330 11.35 -21.89 -4.30
CA TRP A 330 11.11 -20.95 -3.22
C TRP A 330 11.61 -19.53 -3.51
N ASP A 331 12.30 -19.31 -4.63
CA ASP A 331 12.85 -18.00 -4.99
C ASP A 331 11.74 -16.95 -5.24
N ILE A 332 10.61 -17.41 -5.82
CA ILE A 332 9.45 -16.58 -6.09
C ILE A 332 8.25 -17.22 -5.40
N ASN A 333 7.86 -16.68 -4.27
CA ASN A 333 6.71 -17.15 -3.52
C ASN A 333 5.96 -15.97 -2.89
N VAL A 334 4.66 -16.14 -2.66
CA VAL A 334 3.80 -15.16 -1.99
C VAL A 334 2.94 -15.83 -0.92
N GLY A 335 2.70 -15.10 0.14
CA GLY A 335 1.87 -15.51 1.26
C GLY A 335 1.41 -14.29 2.06
N GLY A 336 0.89 -14.50 3.26
CA GLY A 336 0.41 -13.45 4.14
C GLY A 336 -1.10 -13.47 4.30
N LYS A 337 -1.74 -12.32 4.30
CA LYS A 337 -3.21 -12.22 4.39
C LYS A 337 -3.85 -12.42 3.02
N ILE A 338 -5.05 -13.01 3.00
CA ILE A 338 -5.78 -13.32 1.76
C ILE A 338 -6.02 -12.09 0.87
N ASP A 339 -6.19 -10.93 1.46
CA ASP A 339 -6.44 -9.64 0.80
C ASP A 339 -5.19 -8.76 0.67
N ASP A 340 -4.02 -9.20 1.17
CA ASP A 340 -2.75 -8.48 1.12
C ASP A 340 -1.57 -9.47 1.14
N LEU A 341 -1.33 -10.10 -0.02
CA LEU A 341 -0.22 -11.01 -0.20
C LEU A 341 1.09 -10.24 -0.42
N SER A 342 2.18 -10.78 0.08
CA SER A 342 3.52 -10.23 -0.07
C SER A 342 4.53 -11.27 -0.50
N PHE A 343 5.64 -10.82 -1.13
CA PHE A 343 6.77 -11.68 -1.43
C PHE A 343 7.36 -12.27 -0.15
N GLY A 344 7.55 -13.59 -0.13
CA GLY A 344 8.08 -14.28 1.05
C GLY A 344 7.16 -14.24 2.29
N GLY A 345 5.94 -13.69 2.17
CA GLY A 345 4.99 -13.54 3.29
C GLY A 345 4.69 -14.84 4.02
N ASP A 346 4.08 -14.78 5.19
CA ASP A 346 3.79 -15.92 6.04
C ASP A 346 2.88 -16.95 5.37
N ASN A 347 2.88 -18.18 5.88
CA ASN A 347 1.94 -19.21 5.44
C ASN A 347 0.52 -18.82 5.81
N MET A 348 -0.42 -19.07 4.90
CA MET A 348 -1.83 -18.75 5.07
C MET A 348 -2.55 -19.89 5.78
N THR A 349 -3.22 -19.63 6.88
CA THR A 349 -4.07 -20.63 7.56
C THR A 349 -5.38 -20.80 6.81
N VAL A 350 -5.76 -22.05 6.56
CA VAL A 350 -7.00 -22.41 5.86
C VAL A 350 -7.78 -23.49 6.62
N GLN A 351 -9.07 -23.54 6.41
CA GLN A 351 -9.96 -24.55 6.96
C GLN A 351 -10.27 -25.64 5.92
N ALA A 352 -10.61 -26.83 6.42
CA ALA A 352 -11.00 -27.94 5.58
C ALA A 352 -12.21 -27.62 4.69
N GLY A 353 -12.13 -28.04 3.43
CA GLY A 353 -13.20 -27.85 2.45
C GLY A 353 -12.69 -27.92 1.02
N THR A 354 -13.62 -27.96 0.07
CA THR A 354 -13.29 -27.81 -1.34
C THR A 354 -13.51 -26.36 -1.74
N TYR A 355 -12.47 -25.76 -2.38
CA TYR A 355 -12.46 -24.35 -2.74
C TYR A 355 -12.13 -24.14 -4.20
N ASP A 356 -12.81 -23.17 -4.82
CA ASP A 356 -12.30 -22.48 -6.00
C ASP A 356 -11.39 -21.36 -5.53
N ILE A 357 -10.13 -21.40 -5.93
CA ILE A 357 -9.07 -20.49 -5.52
C ILE A 357 -8.63 -19.67 -6.73
N GLU A 358 -8.63 -18.35 -6.58
CA GLU A 358 -8.16 -17.42 -7.60
C GLU A 358 -7.03 -16.55 -7.00
N LEU A 359 -5.87 -16.55 -7.65
CA LEU A 359 -4.69 -15.79 -7.22
C LEU A 359 -4.44 -14.64 -8.19
N TYR A 360 -4.53 -13.43 -7.67
CA TYR A 360 -4.33 -12.16 -8.38
C TYR A 360 -2.99 -11.55 -8.00
N LEU A 361 -2.03 -11.58 -8.92
CA LEU A 361 -0.67 -11.11 -8.69
C LEU A 361 -0.34 -9.78 -9.39
N GLU A 362 -1.10 -9.43 -10.41
CA GLU A 362 -0.99 -8.14 -11.06
C GLU A 362 -1.56 -7.06 -10.14
N ARG A 363 -0.72 -6.07 -9.78
CA ARG A 363 -1.16 -4.91 -9.01
C ARG A 363 -1.84 -3.93 -9.97
N THR A 364 -3.15 -3.82 -9.85
CA THR A 364 -3.97 -2.91 -10.66
C THR A 364 -4.52 -1.77 -9.80
N ALA A 365 -5.81 -1.51 -9.80
CA ALA A 365 -6.41 -0.39 -9.10
C ALA A 365 -6.21 -0.40 -7.56
N SER A 366 -6.05 -1.57 -6.95
CA SER A 366 -5.84 -1.72 -5.50
C SER A 366 -4.37 -1.72 -5.07
N ASP A 367 -3.43 -1.78 -6.03
CA ASP A 367 -1.98 -1.94 -5.81
C ASP A 367 -1.60 -3.11 -4.87
N ALA A 368 -2.52 -4.03 -4.61
CA ALA A 368 -2.33 -5.22 -3.77
C ALA A 368 -2.30 -6.50 -4.62
N MET A 369 -1.51 -7.48 -4.18
CA MET A 369 -1.67 -8.88 -4.59
C MET A 369 -2.61 -9.54 -3.60
N TYR A 370 -3.53 -10.37 -4.08
CA TYR A 370 -4.52 -11.03 -3.22
C TYR A 370 -4.97 -12.38 -3.80
N CYS A 371 -5.66 -13.15 -3.00
CA CYS A 371 -6.38 -14.31 -3.50
C CYS A 371 -7.83 -14.31 -3.02
N THR A 372 -8.67 -15.05 -3.72
CA THR A 372 -10.03 -15.37 -3.27
C THR A 372 -10.16 -16.87 -3.08
N MET A 373 -10.97 -17.28 -2.10
CA MET A 373 -11.26 -18.68 -1.82
C MET A 373 -12.77 -18.84 -1.64
N THR A 374 -13.43 -19.43 -2.64
CA THR A 374 -14.87 -19.66 -2.60
C THR A 374 -15.14 -21.12 -2.27
N LYS A 375 -15.75 -21.38 -1.12
CA LYS A 375 -16.09 -22.75 -0.69
C LYS A 375 -17.24 -23.28 -1.55
N LYS A 376 -17.09 -24.51 -2.03
CA LYS A 376 -18.12 -25.24 -2.79
C LYS A 376 -19.14 -25.92 -1.89
#